data_55f88e50dde3828ec7ae5caffcfcf40c
#
_entry.id   55f88e50dde3828ec7ae5caffcfcf40c
#
_cell.length_a   1.000
_cell.length_b   1.000
_cell.length_c   1.000
_cell.angle_alpha   90.00
_cell.angle_beta   90.00
_cell.angle_gamma   90.00
#
_symmetry.space_group_name_H-M   'P 1'
#
loop_
_entity.id
_entity.type
_entity.pdbx_description
1 polymer ?
#
loop_
_entity_poly.entity_id
_entity_poly.type
_entity_poly.pdbx_seq_one_letter_code
_entity_poly.pdbx_strand_id
1 'polypeptide(L)'
;LVKRLFESEVTEVKEGIVEIKAISREAGSRTKIAVWSNDPNVDPVGACVGMNGARVNAIVNELRGEKIDIITWDENPAILIQNALSPAKVISVIADADEKSAKVVVPDYQLSLAIGKEGQNARLAARLTGFKIDIKSETQAREAGDFIDYENDYEDEYYEDGEEYYDENGEYIEPDTEEELDNYQDCLLYTSPSPRDLSTSR
;
A
#
# COMPACT_ATOMS: atom_id res chain seq x y z
N LEU A 1 16.77 17.80 -14.05
CA LEU A 1 18.01 17.05 -13.83
C LEU A 1 17.70 15.57 -13.60
N VAL A 2 17.04 15.19 -12.50
CA VAL A 2 16.78 13.76 -12.14
C VAL A 2 16.10 13.00 -13.29
N LYS A 3 15.00 13.53 -13.86
CA LYS A 3 14.31 12.92 -15.01
C LYS A 3 15.28 12.58 -16.16
N ARG A 4 16.18 13.51 -16.52
CA ARG A 4 17.15 13.28 -17.59
C ARG A 4 18.18 12.20 -17.27
N LEU A 5 18.56 12.06 -15.99
CA LEU A 5 19.45 10.98 -15.56
C LEU A 5 18.76 9.61 -15.71
N PHE A 6 17.48 9.51 -15.33
CA PHE A 6 16.71 8.29 -15.56
C PHE A 6 16.52 7.99 -17.05
N GLU A 7 16.28 9.00 -17.89
CA GLU A 7 16.20 8.84 -19.36
C GLU A 7 17.52 8.35 -19.96
N SER A 8 18.68 8.66 -19.37
CA SER A 8 19.98 8.19 -19.86
C SER A 8 20.33 6.78 -19.39
N GLU A 9 19.96 6.41 -18.17
CA GLU A 9 20.33 5.13 -17.54
C GLU A 9 19.30 4.01 -17.76
N VAL A 10 18.02 4.38 -17.95
CA VAL A 10 16.90 3.44 -18.02
C VAL A 10 16.29 3.49 -19.42
N THR A 11 16.51 2.42 -20.20
CA THR A 11 16.03 2.33 -21.58
C THR A 11 14.51 2.42 -21.65
N GLU A 12 13.81 1.76 -20.72
CA GLU A 12 12.36 1.72 -20.63
C GLU A 12 11.75 3.12 -20.37
N VAL A 13 12.46 3.99 -19.66
CA VAL A 13 12.08 5.41 -19.48
C VAL A 13 12.33 6.21 -20.75
N LYS A 14 13.45 5.97 -21.42
CA LYS A 14 13.80 6.63 -22.68
C LYS A 14 12.82 6.28 -23.81
N GLU A 15 12.37 5.05 -23.86
CA GLU A 15 11.42 4.54 -24.86
C GLU A 15 9.95 4.91 -24.52
N GLY A 16 9.70 5.45 -23.30
CA GLY A 16 8.37 5.84 -22.86
C GLY A 16 7.48 4.67 -22.40
N ILE A 17 8.06 3.48 -22.23
CA ILE A 17 7.37 2.32 -21.63
C ILE A 17 7.12 2.61 -20.16
N VAL A 18 8.13 3.12 -19.44
CA VAL A 18 8.02 3.58 -18.07
C VAL A 18 7.99 5.11 -18.05
N GLU A 19 7.01 5.67 -17.39
CA GLU A 19 6.86 7.12 -17.22
C GLU A 19 7.14 7.55 -15.79
N ILE A 20 7.87 8.65 -15.63
CA ILE A 20 8.00 9.34 -14.35
C ILE A 20 6.85 10.33 -14.24
N LYS A 21 5.85 10.01 -13.42
CA LYS A 21 4.64 10.82 -13.22
C LYS A 21 4.87 12.00 -12.28
N ALA A 22 5.64 11.80 -11.20
CA ALA A 22 5.92 12.85 -10.23
C ALA A 22 7.33 12.74 -9.66
N ILE A 23 7.91 13.87 -9.26
CA ILE A 23 9.21 13.97 -8.61
C ILE A 23 9.13 14.98 -7.46
N SER A 24 9.57 14.55 -6.28
CA SER A 24 9.78 15.45 -5.13
C SER A 24 11.22 15.33 -4.68
N ARG A 25 11.93 16.46 -4.58
CA ARG A 25 13.38 16.48 -4.37
C ARG A 25 13.80 17.50 -3.32
N GLU A 26 14.66 17.06 -2.41
CA GLU A 26 15.50 17.91 -1.58
C GLU A 26 16.96 17.70 -2.02
N ALA A 27 17.45 18.63 -2.81
CA ALA A 27 18.75 18.50 -3.48
C ALA A 27 19.88 18.24 -2.48
N GLY A 28 20.75 17.26 -2.79
CA GLY A 28 21.85 16.86 -1.95
C GLY A 28 21.46 15.97 -0.75
N SER A 29 20.18 15.67 -0.57
CA SER A 29 19.69 14.85 0.53
C SER A 29 18.90 13.64 0.02
N ARG A 30 17.67 13.86 -0.47
CA ARG A 30 16.78 12.77 -0.88
C ARG A 30 15.83 13.19 -1.99
N THR A 31 15.54 12.27 -2.89
CA THR A 31 14.56 12.41 -3.96
C THR A 31 13.60 11.25 -3.93
N LYS A 32 12.29 11.53 -4.07
CA LYS A 32 11.26 10.52 -4.35
C LYS A 32 10.75 10.69 -5.77
N ILE A 33 10.59 9.58 -6.47
CA ILE A 33 10.00 9.55 -7.81
C ILE A 33 8.86 8.56 -7.86
N ALA A 34 7.75 8.95 -8.47
CA ALA A 34 6.63 8.08 -8.75
C ALA A 34 6.66 7.67 -10.22
N VAL A 35 6.72 6.37 -10.48
CA VAL A 35 6.85 5.78 -11.81
C VAL A 35 5.63 4.93 -12.14
N TRP A 36 5.28 4.90 -13.42
CA TRP A 36 4.16 4.14 -13.97
C TRP A 36 4.62 3.41 -15.21
N SER A 37 4.09 2.21 -15.47
CA SER A 37 4.33 1.49 -16.71
C SER A 37 3.11 1.52 -17.62
N ASN A 38 3.32 1.82 -18.89
CA ASN A 38 2.31 1.73 -19.94
C ASN A 38 2.15 0.29 -20.46
N ASP A 39 3.11 -0.60 -20.14
CA ASP A 39 3.07 -2.04 -20.45
C ASP A 39 2.84 -2.83 -19.14
N PRO A 40 1.75 -3.60 -19.03
CA PRO A 40 1.45 -4.38 -17.83
C PRO A 40 2.47 -5.48 -17.51
N ASN A 41 3.29 -5.88 -18.49
CA ASN A 41 4.34 -6.87 -18.30
C ASN A 41 5.65 -6.29 -17.77
N VAL A 42 5.76 -4.97 -17.68
CA VAL A 42 6.97 -4.28 -17.22
C VAL A 42 6.74 -3.70 -15.83
N ASP A 43 7.52 -4.17 -14.86
CA ASP A 43 7.57 -3.57 -13.52
C ASP A 43 8.32 -2.23 -13.59
N PRO A 44 7.64 -1.09 -13.37
CA PRO A 44 8.25 0.22 -13.50
C PRO A 44 9.32 0.49 -12.43
N VAL A 45 9.15 -0.04 -11.22
CA VAL A 45 10.12 0.12 -10.13
C VAL A 45 11.35 -0.73 -10.41
N GLY A 46 11.17 -2.00 -10.75
CA GLY A 46 12.26 -2.92 -11.10
C GLY A 46 13.10 -2.42 -12.28
N ALA A 47 12.47 -1.87 -13.33
CA ALA A 47 13.15 -1.29 -14.46
C ALA A 47 14.05 -0.10 -14.06
N CYS A 48 13.57 0.78 -13.20
CA CYS A 48 14.33 1.95 -12.71
C CYS A 48 15.42 1.57 -11.70
N VAL A 49 15.19 0.57 -10.84
CA VAL A 49 16.17 0.08 -9.86
C VAL A 49 17.31 -0.68 -10.58
N GLY A 50 16.93 -1.55 -11.51
CA GLY A 50 17.85 -2.44 -12.22
C GLY A 50 18.36 -3.60 -11.34
N MET A 51 19.10 -4.51 -11.97
CA MET A 51 19.60 -5.69 -11.28
C MET A 51 20.55 -5.28 -10.14
N ASN A 52 20.25 -5.75 -8.91
CA ASN A 52 20.99 -5.39 -7.70
C ASN A 52 21.13 -3.87 -7.46
N GLY A 53 20.18 -3.07 -7.96
CA GLY A 53 20.21 -1.63 -7.81
C GLY A 53 21.23 -0.91 -8.71
N ALA A 54 21.75 -1.58 -9.73
CA ALA A 54 22.85 -1.03 -10.56
C ALA A 54 22.47 0.31 -11.19
N ARG A 55 21.26 0.42 -11.77
CA ARG A 55 20.81 1.64 -12.46
C ARG A 55 20.59 2.79 -11.47
N VAL A 56 19.83 2.56 -10.40
CA VAL A 56 19.58 3.61 -9.40
C VAL A 56 20.86 4.04 -8.69
N ASN A 57 21.80 3.12 -8.41
CA ASN A 57 23.09 3.45 -7.81
C ASN A 57 23.98 4.29 -8.73
N ALA A 58 23.96 4.05 -10.04
CA ALA A 58 24.66 4.91 -11.01
C ALA A 58 24.16 6.36 -10.93
N ILE A 59 22.83 6.55 -10.87
CA ILE A 59 22.22 7.88 -10.73
C ILE A 59 22.52 8.50 -9.36
N VAL A 60 22.48 7.72 -8.27
CA VAL A 60 22.86 8.20 -6.93
C VAL A 60 24.31 8.69 -6.90
N ASN A 61 25.22 7.97 -7.55
CA ASN A 61 26.62 8.37 -7.65
C ASN A 61 26.79 9.69 -8.44
N GLU A 62 26.07 9.84 -9.55
CA GLU A 62 26.06 11.08 -10.35
C GLU A 62 25.53 12.27 -9.55
N LEU A 63 24.55 12.02 -8.66
CA LEU A 63 23.98 13.00 -7.72
C LEU A 63 24.79 13.14 -6.41
N ARG A 64 26.01 12.61 -6.36
CA ARG A 64 26.94 12.71 -5.22
C ARG A 64 26.38 12.13 -3.92
N GLY A 65 25.68 11.01 -4.01
CA GLY A 65 25.15 10.28 -2.86
C GLY A 65 23.75 10.71 -2.40
N GLU A 66 23.03 11.48 -3.19
CA GLU A 66 21.62 11.81 -2.95
C GLU A 66 20.77 10.53 -3.00
N LYS A 67 20.05 10.22 -1.93
CA LYS A 67 19.22 9.02 -1.86
C LYS A 67 17.99 9.14 -2.76
N ILE A 68 17.65 8.05 -3.46
CA ILE A 68 16.52 8.02 -4.37
C ILE A 68 15.55 6.92 -3.90
N ASP A 69 14.30 7.31 -3.65
CA ASP A 69 13.19 6.38 -3.42
C ASP A 69 12.33 6.33 -4.68
N ILE A 70 12.17 5.13 -5.23
CA ILE A 70 11.36 4.86 -6.40
C ILE A 70 10.10 4.17 -5.93
N ILE A 71 8.94 4.74 -6.25
CA ILE A 71 7.64 4.19 -5.87
C ILE A 71 6.75 4.01 -7.09
N THR A 72 5.82 3.08 -7.01
CA THR A 72 4.77 2.92 -8.03
C THR A 72 3.77 4.07 -7.91
N TRP A 73 3.49 4.75 -9.02
CA TRP A 73 2.41 5.71 -9.13
C TRP A 73 1.08 4.97 -9.22
N ASP A 74 0.04 5.52 -8.62
CA ASP A 74 -1.31 4.99 -8.69
C ASP A 74 -2.31 6.14 -8.89
N GLU A 75 -3.39 5.89 -9.59
CA GLU A 75 -4.46 6.86 -9.80
C GLU A 75 -5.27 7.09 -8.52
N ASN A 76 -5.37 6.05 -7.68
CA ASN A 76 -6.00 6.14 -6.37
C ASN A 76 -5.09 6.91 -5.40
N PRO A 77 -5.54 8.08 -4.89
CA PRO A 77 -4.72 8.91 -4.00
C PRO A 77 -4.31 8.20 -2.72
N ALA A 78 -5.16 7.32 -2.17
CA ALA A 78 -4.83 6.59 -0.95
C ALA A 78 -3.66 5.62 -1.17
N ILE A 79 -3.66 4.88 -2.29
CA ILE A 79 -2.58 3.96 -2.67
C ILE A 79 -1.30 4.75 -2.98
N LEU A 80 -1.42 5.86 -3.70
CA LEU A 80 -0.26 6.71 -4.02
C LEU A 80 0.39 7.28 -2.75
N ILE A 81 -0.40 7.73 -1.76
CA ILE A 81 0.10 8.23 -0.48
C ILE A 81 0.77 7.12 0.32
N GLN A 82 0.14 5.93 0.37
CA GLN A 82 0.73 4.75 0.99
C GLN A 82 2.10 4.43 0.40
N ASN A 83 2.21 4.37 -0.93
CA ASN A 83 3.46 4.12 -1.63
C ASN A 83 4.48 5.23 -1.38
N ALA A 84 4.04 6.51 -1.34
CA ALA A 84 4.92 7.66 -1.15
C ALA A 84 5.57 7.70 0.24
N LEU A 85 4.95 7.09 1.26
CA LEU A 85 5.51 7.01 2.61
C LEU A 85 6.55 5.89 2.76
N SER A 86 6.78 5.08 1.70
CA SER A 86 7.87 4.11 1.71
C SER A 86 9.18 4.76 2.21
N PRO A 87 10.00 4.05 3.03
CA PRO A 87 9.92 2.62 3.38
C PRO A 87 9.02 2.30 4.59
N ALA A 88 8.31 3.26 5.17
CA ALA A 88 7.40 2.99 6.27
C ALA A 88 6.18 2.18 5.80
N LYS A 89 5.76 1.22 6.64
CA LYS A 89 4.53 0.48 6.41
C LYS A 89 3.35 1.28 6.96
N VAL A 90 2.28 1.34 6.18
CA VAL A 90 1.06 2.06 6.50
C VAL A 90 -0.04 1.04 6.77
N ILE A 91 -0.85 1.27 7.81
CA ILE A 91 -2.02 0.45 8.15
C ILE A 91 -3.22 0.91 7.31
N SER A 92 -3.53 2.19 7.37
CA SER A 92 -4.68 2.76 6.67
C SER A 92 -4.40 4.17 6.16
N VAL A 93 -5.05 4.53 5.06
CA VAL A 93 -5.02 5.89 4.48
C VAL A 93 -6.45 6.30 4.15
N ILE A 94 -6.87 7.41 4.71
CA ILE A 94 -8.13 8.07 4.37
C ILE A 94 -7.76 9.37 3.65
N ALA A 95 -7.99 9.41 2.35
CA ALA A 95 -7.68 10.56 1.50
C ALA A 95 -8.96 11.29 1.08
N ASP A 96 -9.00 12.58 1.33
CA ASP A 96 -10.03 13.49 0.83
C ASP A 96 -9.49 14.21 -0.40
N ALA A 97 -10.07 13.90 -1.56
CA ALA A 97 -9.64 14.46 -2.85
C ALA A 97 -10.05 15.94 -3.02
N ASP A 98 -11.13 16.37 -2.39
CA ASP A 98 -11.67 17.73 -2.50
C ASP A 98 -10.83 18.70 -1.67
N GLU A 99 -10.53 18.34 -0.42
CA GLU A 99 -9.68 19.13 0.48
C GLU A 99 -8.19 18.92 0.23
N LYS A 100 -7.81 17.92 -0.57
CA LYS A 100 -6.43 17.45 -0.76
C LYS A 100 -5.72 17.21 0.56
N SER A 101 -6.44 16.59 1.48
CA SER A 101 -5.94 16.17 2.79
C SER A 101 -5.97 14.66 2.91
N ALA A 102 -5.09 14.10 3.71
CA ALA A 102 -5.07 12.68 3.98
C ALA A 102 -4.67 12.40 5.42
N LYS A 103 -5.41 11.51 6.07
CA LYS A 103 -5.07 10.94 7.37
C LYS A 103 -4.44 9.57 7.13
N VAL A 104 -3.28 9.36 7.75
CA VAL A 104 -2.51 8.12 7.59
C VAL A 104 -2.24 7.54 8.96
N VAL A 105 -2.57 6.27 9.12
CA VAL A 105 -2.28 5.52 10.34
C VAL A 105 -1.14 4.54 10.07
N VAL A 106 -0.15 4.58 10.96
CA VAL A 106 1.02 3.69 10.91
C VAL A 106 1.19 2.97 12.24
N PRO A 107 1.82 1.78 12.28
CA PRO A 107 2.18 1.16 13.54
C PRO A 107 3.06 2.08 14.39
N ASP A 108 2.93 2.04 15.72
CA ASP A 108 3.67 2.92 16.62
C ASP A 108 5.18 2.92 16.37
N TYR A 109 5.76 1.73 16.12
CA TYR A 109 7.19 1.57 15.83
C TYR A 109 7.62 2.11 14.45
N GLN A 110 6.67 2.41 13.56
CA GLN A 110 6.93 2.97 12.22
C GLN A 110 6.75 4.48 12.17
N LEU A 111 6.17 5.12 13.18
CA LEU A 111 5.86 6.54 13.18
C LEU A 111 7.08 7.41 12.87
N SER A 112 8.20 7.16 13.55
CA SER A 112 9.45 7.89 13.32
C SER A 112 9.99 7.71 11.90
N LEU A 113 9.82 6.52 11.31
CA LEU A 113 10.24 6.22 9.94
C LEU A 113 9.32 6.90 8.92
N ALA A 114 8.01 6.89 9.18
CA ALA A 114 7.01 7.54 8.32
C ALA A 114 7.22 9.06 8.25
N ILE A 115 7.48 9.69 9.38
CA ILE A 115 7.81 11.13 9.45
C ILE A 115 9.19 11.39 8.84
N GLY A 116 10.18 10.55 9.19
CA GLY A 116 11.57 10.69 8.78
C GLY A 116 12.32 11.76 9.57
N LYS A 117 13.63 11.84 9.34
CA LYS A 117 14.48 12.87 9.97
C LYS A 117 13.98 14.27 9.59
N GLU A 118 13.69 15.09 10.61
CA GLU A 118 13.19 16.47 10.44
C GLU A 118 11.92 16.56 9.57
N GLY A 119 11.11 15.48 9.54
CA GLY A 119 9.91 15.43 8.71
C GLY A 119 10.16 15.26 7.21
N GLN A 120 11.35 14.87 6.81
CA GLN A 120 11.76 14.79 5.40
C GLN A 120 10.91 13.82 4.60
N ASN A 121 10.65 12.61 5.14
CA ASN A 121 9.87 11.60 4.43
C ASN A 121 8.43 12.06 4.18
N ALA A 122 7.77 12.55 5.23
CA ALA A 122 6.40 13.09 5.16
C ALA A 122 6.31 14.29 4.22
N ARG A 123 7.28 15.22 4.29
CA ARG A 123 7.31 16.41 3.44
C ARG A 123 7.54 16.08 1.97
N LEU A 124 8.43 15.13 1.66
CA LEU A 124 8.64 14.68 0.29
C LEU A 124 7.41 13.95 -0.26
N ALA A 125 6.77 13.10 0.56
CA ALA A 125 5.53 12.42 0.19
C ALA A 125 4.39 13.42 -0.09
N ALA A 126 4.20 14.41 0.78
CA ALA A 126 3.18 15.45 0.59
C ALA A 126 3.38 16.25 -0.70
N ARG A 127 4.64 16.62 -1.01
CA ARG A 127 4.96 17.32 -2.27
C ARG A 127 4.79 16.44 -3.51
N LEU A 128 5.09 15.13 -3.38
CA LEU A 128 4.98 14.19 -4.49
C LEU A 128 3.53 13.96 -4.88
N THR A 129 2.66 13.78 -3.88
CA THR A 129 1.25 13.45 -4.06
C THR A 129 0.36 14.69 -4.23
N GLY A 130 0.81 15.84 -3.74
CA GLY A 130 0.03 17.08 -3.71
C GLY A 130 -1.02 17.12 -2.60
N PHE A 131 -0.95 16.20 -1.62
CA PHE A 131 -1.84 16.13 -0.46
C PHE A 131 -1.16 16.61 0.81
N LYS A 132 -1.94 17.21 1.70
CA LYS A 132 -1.53 17.46 3.07
C LYS A 132 -1.69 16.18 3.86
N ILE A 133 -0.58 15.59 4.30
CA ILE A 133 -0.58 14.28 4.96
C ILE A 133 -0.46 14.49 6.47
N ASP A 134 -1.45 14.00 7.22
CA ASP A 134 -1.44 13.91 8.69
C ASP A 134 -1.13 12.45 9.07
N ILE A 135 0.01 12.25 9.75
CA ILE A 135 0.48 10.90 10.10
C ILE A 135 0.30 10.71 11.60
N LYS A 136 -0.47 9.69 11.98
CA LYS A 136 -0.70 9.29 13.37
C LYS A 136 -0.24 7.86 13.59
N SER A 137 0.21 7.57 14.80
CA SER A 137 0.40 6.19 15.20
C SER A 137 -0.95 5.53 15.49
N GLU A 138 -0.97 4.20 15.48
CA GLU A 138 -2.17 3.41 15.80
C GLU A 138 -2.76 3.82 17.15
N THR A 139 -1.93 3.94 18.19
CA THR A 139 -2.37 4.40 19.52
C THR A 139 -2.98 5.80 19.46
N GLN A 140 -2.34 6.74 18.78
CA GLN A 140 -2.85 8.11 18.64
C GLN A 140 -4.15 8.19 17.84
N ALA A 141 -4.30 7.34 16.82
CA ALA A 141 -5.52 7.28 16.01
C ALA A 141 -6.70 6.70 16.80
N ARG A 142 -6.48 5.68 17.63
CA ARG A 142 -7.49 5.13 18.55
C ARG A 142 -7.94 6.16 19.58
N GLU A 143 -7.00 6.86 20.22
CA GLU A 143 -7.30 7.92 21.20
C GLU A 143 -8.08 9.09 20.58
N ALA A 144 -7.81 9.42 19.32
CA ALA A 144 -8.48 10.48 18.59
C ALA A 144 -9.85 10.06 17.98
N GLY A 145 -10.22 8.76 18.03
CA GLY A 145 -11.41 8.22 17.39
C GLY A 145 -11.34 8.22 15.84
N ASP A 146 -10.14 8.36 15.28
CA ASP A 146 -9.89 8.34 13.84
C ASP A 146 -9.59 6.91 13.31
N PHE A 147 -9.58 5.91 14.19
CA PHE A 147 -9.29 4.53 13.83
C PHE A 147 -10.60 3.77 13.58
N ILE A 148 -10.82 3.35 12.36
CA ILE A 148 -11.91 2.42 12.02
C ILE A 148 -11.36 1.02 12.28
N ASP A 149 -11.77 0.41 13.38
CA ASP A 149 -11.38 -0.95 13.78
C ASP A 149 -12.31 -1.94 13.05
N TYR A 150 -11.92 -2.36 11.86
CA TYR A 150 -12.70 -3.31 11.08
C TYR A 150 -12.77 -4.71 11.73
N GLU A 151 -11.94 -4.99 12.74
CA GLU A 151 -12.00 -6.27 13.47
C GLU A 151 -13.12 -6.30 14.53
N ASN A 152 -13.57 -5.15 15.03
CA ASN A 152 -14.64 -5.07 16.02
C ASN A 152 -16.03 -4.84 15.42
N ASP A 153 -16.15 -4.38 14.17
CA ASP A 153 -17.46 -4.16 13.55
C ASP A 153 -18.17 -5.45 13.13
N TYR A 154 -17.51 -6.61 13.22
CA TYR A 154 -18.15 -7.90 12.96
C TYR A 154 -18.73 -8.57 14.20
N GLU A 155 -18.50 -8.05 15.43
CA GLU A 155 -19.05 -8.65 16.64
C GLU A 155 -20.40 -8.05 17.08
N ASP A 156 -20.82 -6.89 16.55
CA ASP A 156 -22.02 -6.20 17.01
C ASP A 156 -23.23 -6.27 16.03
N GLU A 157 -23.14 -6.92 14.89
CA GLU A 157 -24.27 -7.17 13.99
C GLU A 157 -24.74 -8.64 13.96
N TYR A 158 -24.70 -9.34 15.09
CA TYR A 158 -25.68 -10.39 15.29
C TYR A 158 -26.99 -9.71 15.72
N TYR A 159 -27.73 -9.22 14.74
CA TYR A 159 -29.15 -8.97 14.94
C TYR A 159 -29.79 -10.31 15.28
N GLU A 160 -30.19 -10.47 16.56
CA GLU A 160 -31.26 -11.33 16.92
C GLU A 160 -32.55 -10.85 16.23
N ASP A 161 -32.65 -10.97 14.94
CA ASP A 161 -33.93 -11.12 14.28
C ASP A 161 -34.30 -12.60 14.42
N GLY A 162 -34.70 -12.95 15.66
CA GLY A 162 -35.37 -14.17 15.94
C GLY A 162 -36.73 -14.17 15.23
N GLU A 163 -36.74 -14.50 13.94
CA GLU A 163 -37.93 -15.06 13.34
C GLU A 163 -38.09 -16.44 13.96
N GLU A 164 -38.97 -16.48 14.98
CA GLU A 164 -39.41 -17.73 15.59
C GLU A 164 -40.20 -18.51 14.53
N TYR A 165 -39.63 -19.61 14.04
CA TYR A 165 -40.30 -20.51 13.09
C TYR A 165 -41.20 -21.47 13.83
N TYR A 166 -42.50 -21.39 13.52
CA TYR A 166 -43.53 -22.30 14.06
C TYR A 166 -44.08 -23.16 12.92
N ASP A 167 -44.38 -24.44 13.21
CA ASP A 167 -45.02 -25.33 12.25
C ASP A 167 -46.53 -25.03 12.10
N GLU A 168 -47.19 -25.77 11.21
CA GLU A 168 -48.62 -25.63 10.96
C GLU A 168 -49.51 -25.91 12.21
N ASN A 169 -48.96 -26.44 13.27
CA ASN A 169 -49.62 -26.76 14.53
C ASN A 169 -49.25 -25.74 15.62
N GLY A 170 -48.37 -24.78 15.37
CA GLY A 170 -47.94 -23.76 16.33
C GLY A 170 -46.83 -24.24 17.27
N GLU A 171 -46.09 -25.30 16.93
CA GLU A 171 -44.91 -25.74 17.68
C GLU A 171 -43.62 -25.10 17.11
N TYR A 172 -42.72 -24.69 18.02
CA TYR A 172 -41.45 -24.07 17.68
C TYR A 172 -40.52 -25.06 16.94
N ILE A 173 -40.00 -24.68 15.79
CA ILE A 173 -39.01 -25.45 15.01
C ILE A 173 -37.66 -24.84 15.24
N GLU A 174 -36.71 -25.59 15.81
CA GLU A 174 -35.28 -25.18 15.79
C GLU A 174 -34.74 -25.25 14.35
N PRO A 175 -34.14 -24.18 13.81
CA PRO A 175 -33.53 -24.25 12.49
C PRO A 175 -32.34 -25.23 12.53
N ASP A 176 -32.32 -26.20 11.62
CA ASP A 176 -31.22 -27.14 11.45
C ASP A 176 -29.97 -26.39 10.96
N THR A 177 -29.03 -26.13 11.86
CA THR A 177 -27.80 -25.40 11.60
C THR A 177 -26.69 -26.25 10.93
N GLU A 178 -26.98 -27.48 10.53
CA GLU A 178 -25.95 -28.38 10.01
C GLU A 178 -25.76 -28.37 8.46
N GLU A 179 -26.69 -27.79 7.68
CA GLU A 179 -26.57 -27.84 6.20
C GLU A 179 -25.90 -26.60 5.56
N GLU A 180 -25.67 -25.48 6.28
CA GLU A 180 -25.01 -24.30 5.68
C GLU A 180 -23.47 -24.24 5.87
N LEU A 181 -22.90 -25.08 6.72
CA LEU A 181 -21.45 -25.10 6.96
C LEU A 181 -20.65 -25.80 5.84
N ASP A 182 -21.26 -26.67 5.05
CA ASP A 182 -20.57 -27.38 3.97
C ASP A 182 -20.33 -26.51 2.72
N ASN A 183 -21.06 -25.41 2.55
CA ASN A 183 -20.90 -24.51 1.40
C ASN A 183 -19.79 -23.47 1.56
N TYR A 184 -19.29 -23.24 2.79
CA TYR A 184 -18.21 -22.27 3.06
C TYR A 184 -16.81 -22.90 3.01
N GLN A 185 -16.68 -24.21 3.12
CA GLN A 185 -15.38 -24.89 3.05
C GLN A 185 -14.83 -25.04 1.62
N ASP A 186 -15.68 -25.04 0.61
CA ASP A 186 -15.25 -25.15 -0.79
C ASP A 186 -14.70 -23.82 -1.38
N CYS A 187 -14.94 -22.67 -0.75
CA CYS A 187 -14.41 -21.38 -1.20
C CYS A 187 -12.99 -21.06 -0.70
N LEU A 188 -12.47 -21.81 0.29
CA LEU A 188 -11.14 -21.55 0.87
C LEU A 188 -10.02 -22.44 0.32
N LEU A 189 -10.32 -23.34 -0.62
CA LEU A 189 -9.35 -24.28 -1.20
C LEU A 189 -8.60 -23.78 -2.44
N TYR A 190 -8.75 -22.50 -2.80
CA TYR A 190 -8.09 -21.94 -4.00
C TYR A 190 -7.11 -20.81 -3.70
N THR A 191 -6.25 -20.95 -2.67
CA THR A 191 -5.09 -20.07 -2.53
C THR A 191 -3.91 -20.81 -1.93
N SER A 192 -2.88 -20.94 -2.74
CA SER A 192 -1.48 -21.33 -2.49
C SER A 192 -1.09 -22.75 -2.84
N PRO A 193 -0.31 -22.96 -3.91
CA PRO A 193 0.54 -24.13 -3.99
C PRO A 193 1.70 -23.96 -3.02
N SER A 194 1.80 -24.90 -2.07
CA SER A 194 2.91 -25.05 -1.14
C SER A 194 4.22 -25.36 -1.89
N PRO A 195 5.35 -24.71 -1.55
CA PRO A 195 6.65 -25.07 -2.13
C PRO A 195 7.27 -26.25 -1.38
N ARG A 196 6.78 -27.44 -1.64
CA ARG A 196 7.43 -28.69 -1.24
C ARG A 196 7.14 -29.75 -2.27
N ASP A 197 7.95 -29.79 -3.33
CA ASP A 197 8.26 -31.01 -4.10
C ASP A 197 9.31 -30.70 -5.17
N LEU A 198 10.51 -30.42 -4.71
CA LEU A 198 11.73 -30.54 -5.50
C LEU A 198 12.79 -31.20 -4.64
N SER A 199 12.63 -32.49 -4.39
CA SER A 199 13.75 -33.35 -4.10
C SER A 199 13.51 -34.71 -4.72
N THR A 200 14.58 -35.17 -5.36
CA THR A 200 14.88 -36.52 -5.87
C THR A 200 14.54 -36.77 -7.31
N SER A 201 15.53 -36.73 -8.19
CA SER A 201 16.16 -37.96 -8.69
C SER A 201 17.26 -37.68 -9.71
N ARG A 202 18.48 -38.17 -9.35
CA ARG A 202 19.60 -38.64 -10.20
C ARG A 202 20.19 -37.67 -11.23
#